data_0e3d8d9cd3a6f0bd9f355e710e4246fa
#
_entry.id   0e3d8d9cd3a6f0bd9f355e710e4246fa
#
_cell.length_a   1.000
_cell.length_b   1.000
_cell.length_c   1.000
_cell.angle_alpha   90.00
_cell.angle_beta   90.00
_cell.angle_gamma   90.00
#
_symmetry.space_group_name_H-M   'P 1'
#
loop_
_entity.id
_entity.type
_entity.pdbx_description
1 polymer ?
#
loop_
_entity_poly.entity_id
_entity_poly.type
_entity_poly.pdbx_seq_one_letter_code
_entity_poly.pdbx_strand_id
1 'polypeptide(L)'
;MSLHDFTVKSIDGKDFDLSQLKGKKVIVVNVASECGLTPQYENLQELYDQFGGEKFEIIAFPANDFGAQEPGTNEEINGFCSKNYGVSFPVMSKISVIGDDQHEVYQFLTQQAKNGLGDHEMLWNFQKFLVDENGELVRNVPPQTLPIDESIINWINS
;
A
#
# COMPACT_ATOMS: atom_id res chain seq x y z
N MET A 1 1.41 -7.99 -16.98
CA MET A 1 2.24 -7.73 -15.78
C MET A 1 1.44 -7.97 -14.53
N SER A 2 2.08 -8.48 -13.50
CA SER A 2 1.45 -8.81 -12.22
C SER A 2 2.24 -8.14 -11.10
N LEU A 3 1.57 -7.82 -9.99
CA LEU A 3 2.24 -7.33 -8.79
C LEU A 3 3.36 -8.29 -8.34
N HIS A 4 3.18 -9.58 -8.57
CA HIS A 4 4.14 -10.62 -8.18
C HIS A 4 5.46 -10.58 -8.96
N ASP A 5 5.54 -9.78 -10.03
CA ASP A 5 6.75 -9.67 -10.85
C ASP A 5 7.80 -8.74 -10.24
N PHE A 6 7.48 -8.05 -9.13
CA PHE A 6 8.37 -7.03 -8.56
C PHE A 6 9.04 -7.50 -7.28
N THR A 7 10.26 -7.00 -7.07
CA THR A 7 10.96 -7.06 -5.78
C THR A 7 11.17 -5.62 -5.32
N VAL A 8 10.82 -5.35 -4.07
CA VAL A 8 10.93 -4.00 -3.49
C VAL A 8 11.81 -4.04 -2.25
N LYS A 9 12.08 -2.89 -1.65
CA LYS A 9 12.82 -2.80 -0.39
C LYS A 9 11.85 -2.61 0.76
N SER A 10 11.98 -3.44 1.78
CA SER A 10 11.28 -3.21 3.05
C SER A 10 11.87 -2.00 3.76
N ILE A 11 11.19 -1.50 4.78
CA ILE A 11 11.63 -0.30 5.48
C ILE A 11 12.99 -0.45 6.16
N ASP A 12 13.40 -1.67 6.46
CA ASP A 12 14.73 -1.97 7.02
C ASP A 12 15.80 -2.18 5.95
N GLY A 13 15.47 -1.96 4.66
CA GLY A 13 16.41 -2.01 3.55
C GLY A 13 16.62 -3.39 2.94
N LYS A 14 15.90 -4.40 3.38
CA LYS A 14 16.01 -5.77 2.86
C LYS A 14 15.12 -5.96 1.64
N ASP A 15 15.50 -6.86 0.76
CA ASP A 15 14.67 -7.22 -0.38
C ASP A 15 13.39 -7.90 0.08
N PHE A 16 12.28 -7.49 -0.51
CA PHE A 16 10.96 -8.08 -0.30
C PHE A 16 10.41 -8.50 -1.67
N ASP A 17 10.43 -9.80 -1.92
CA ASP A 17 9.97 -10.36 -3.19
C ASP A 17 8.44 -10.49 -3.16
N LEU A 18 7.75 -9.73 -4.01
CA LEU A 18 6.29 -9.71 -4.03
C LEU A 18 5.69 -11.02 -4.57
N SER A 19 6.50 -11.90 -5.17
CA SER A 19 6.03 -13.23 -5.58
C SER A 19 5.57 -14.08 -4.38
N GLN A 20 6.06 -13.78 -3.19
CA GLN A 20 5.62 -14.47 -1.96
C GLN A 20 4.16 -14.17 -1.61
N LEU A 21 3.55 -13.18 -2.25
CA LEU A 21 2.14 -12.82 -2.02
C LEU A 21 1.16 -13.61 -2.88
N LYS A 22 1.63 -14.53 -3.72
CA LYS A 22 0.76 -15.38 -4.53
C LYS A 22 -0.24 -16.12 -3.64
N GLY A 23 -1.50 -16.10 -4.06
CA GLY A 23 -2.58 -16.73 -3.30
C GLY A 23 -3.20 -15.83 -2.23
N LYS A 24 -2.71 -14.59 -2.09
CA LYS A 24 -3.24 -13.62 -1.12
C LYS A 24 -3.88 -12.45 -1.86
N LYS A 25 -4.99 -11.96 -1.32
CA LYS A 25 -5.50 -10.64 -1.68
C LYS A 25 -4.63 -9.60 -0.99
N VAL A 26 -4.28 -8.54 -1.70
CA VAL A 26 -3.34 -7.53 -1.21
C VAL A 26 -3.94 -6.14 -1.34
N ILE A 27 -3.79 -5.33 -0.29
CA ILE A 27 -3.99 -3.88 -0.37
C ILE A 27 -2.61 -3.25 -0.47
N VAL A 28 -2.40 -2.47 -1.54
CA VAL A 28 -1.22 -1.63 -1.69
C VAL A 28 -1.65 -0.20 -1.38
N VAL A 29 -1.00 0.44 -0.43
CA VAL A 29 -1.39 1.77 0.05
C VAL A 29 -0.16 2.65 0.22
N ASN A 30 -0.25 3.91 -0.22
CA ASN A 30 0.79 4.91 0.03
C ASN A 30 0.45 5.65 1.33
N VAL A 31 1.44 5.79 2.19
CA VAL A 31 1.23 6.30 3.55
C VAL A 31 2.10 7.51 3.88
N ALA A 32 1.68 8.27 4.89
CA ALA A 32 2.42 9.43 5.38
C ALA A 32 2.16 9.62 6.87
N SER A 33 3.16 10.19 7.58
CA SER A 33 3.13 10.35 9.03
C SER A 33 2.49 11.66 9.49
N GLU A 34 2.34 12.65 8.59
CA GLU A 34 1.91 14.01 8.94
C GLU A 34 0.67 14.46 8.17
N CYS A 35 -0.12 13.53 7.66
CA CYS A 35 -1.34 13.78 6.88
C CYS A 35 -2.56 13.81 7.80
N GLY A 36 -3.60 14.57 7.40
CA GLY A 36 -4.90 14.50 8.07
C GLY A 36 -5.53 13.11 8.04
N LEU A 37 -5.13 12.27 7.06
CA LEU A 37 -5.60 10.89 6.92
C LEU A 37 -4.72 9.88 7.65
N THR A 38 -3.63 10.30 8.29
CA THR A 38 -2.71 9.40 9.01
C THR A 38 -3.42 8.50 10.03
N PRO A 39 -4.51 8.93 10.72
CA PRO A 39 -5.27 8.02 11.59
C PRO A 39 -5.79 6.77 10.89
N GLN A 40 -5.83 6.71 9.57
CA GLN A 40 -6.19 5.49 8.83
C GLN A 40 -5.21 4.33 9.09
N TYR A 41 -4.02 4.59 9.61
CA TYR A 41 -3.13 3.52 10.08
C TYR A 41 -3.84 2.62 11.10
N GLU A 42 -4.64 3.19 11.98
CA GLU A 42 -5.42 2.43 12.96
C GLU A 42 -6.39 1.47 12.27
N ASN A 43 -7.07 1.96 11.24
CA ASN A 43 -8.02 1.15 10.48
C ASN A 43 -7.33 0.07 9.66
N LEU A 44 -6.15 0.37 9.10
CA LEU A 44 -5.34 -0.61 8.37
C LEU A 44 -4.89 -1.73 9.33
N GLN A 45 -4.43 -1.37 10.51
CA GLN A 45 -3.99 -2.36 11.50
C GLN A 45 -5.16 -3.20 12.02
N GLU A 46 -6.32 -2.58 12.23
CA GLU A 46 -7.54 -3.29 12.60
C GLU A 46 -7.92 -4.34 11.56
N LEU A 47 -7.88 -3.95 10.28
CA LEU A 47 -8.14 -4.85 9.17
C LEU A 47 -7.12 -5.99 9.13
N TYR A 48 -5.86 -5.66 9.36
CA TYR A 48 -4.77 -6.63 9.36
C TYR A 48 -4.89 -7.62 10.53
N ASP A 49 -5.25 -7.14 11.71
CA ASP A 49 -5.46 -8.01 12.88
C ASP A 49 -6.57 -9.02 12.64
N GLN A 50 -7.59 -8.63 11.88
CA GLN A 50 -8.74 -9.47 11.61
C GLN A 50 -8.49 -10.46 10.45
N PHE A 51 -7.86 -10.04 9.37
CA PHE A 51 -7.77 -10.81 8.13
C PHE A 51 -6.35 -11.16 7.70
N GLY A 52 -5.32 -10.51 8.24
CA GLY A 52 -3.93 -10.71 7.83
C GLY A 52 -3.44 -12.13 8.07
N GLY A 53 -2.61 -12.64 7.15
CA GLY A 53 -2.04 -13.97 7.28
C GLY A 53 -1.93 -14.69 5.94
N GLU A 54 -2.48 -15.90 5.86
CA GLU A 54 -2.31 -16.76 4.68
C GLU A 54 -3.06 -16.26 3.43
N LYS A 55 -4.16 -15.53 3.62
CA LYS A 55 -5.06 -15.14 2.51
C LYS A 55 -5.14 -13.65 2.25
N PHE A 56 -4.57 -12.83 3.10
CA PHE A 56 -4.65 -11.37 2.98
C PHE A 56 -3.38 -10.72 3.48
N GLU A 57 -2.94 -9.68 2.77
CA GLU A 57 -1.76 -8.89 3.15
C GLU A 57 -1.98 -7.41 2.86
N ILE A 58 -1.30 -6.56 3.61
CA ILE A 58 -1.23 -5.12 3.37
C ILE A 58 0.23 -4.76 3.14
N ILE A 59 0.51 -4.03 2.06
CA ILE A 59 1.84 -3.53 1.74
C ILE A 59 1.76 -2.01 1.71
N ALA A 60 2.45 -1.35 2.63
CA ALA A 60 2.43 0.10 2.75
C ALA A 60 3.72 0.71 2.23
N PHE A 61 3.60 1.73 1.37
CA PHE A 61 4.73 2.47 0.83
C PHE A 61 4.70 3.92 1.32
N PRO A 62 5.61 4.32 2.22
CA PRO A 62 5.73 5.74 2.58
C PRO A 62 6.12 6.58 1.37
N ALA A 63 5.50 7.74 1.23
CA ALA A 63 5.79 8.66 0.12
C ALA A 63 5.64 10.11 0.56
N ASN A 64 6.57 10.96 0.13
CA ASN A 64 6.59 12.38 0.49
C ASN A 64 6.01 13.28 -0.60
N ASP A 65 5.38 12.71 -1.64
CA ASP A 65 4.96 13.44 -2.83
C ASP A 65 3.78 14.37 -2.59
N PHE A 66 2.92 14.07 -1.64
CA PHE A 66 1.71 14.83 -1.40
C PHE A 66 1.85 15.72 -0.17
N GLY A 67 2.03 17.02 -0.41
CA GLY A 67 2.13 18.00 0.66
C GLY A 67 3.39 17.87 1.52
N ALA A 68 4.39 17.10 1.09
CA ALA A 68 5.61 16.83 1.85
C ALA A 68 5.28 16.34 3.29
N GLN A 69 4.31 15.43 3.41
CA GLN A 69 3.79 14.94 4.69
C GLN A 69 4.48 13.66 5.18
N GLU A 70 5.56 13.23 4.51
CA GLU A 70 6.41 12.12 4.95
C GLU A 70 7.89 12.52 4.85
N PRO A 71 8.33 13.56 5.57
CA PRO A 71 9.70 14.08 5.43
C PRO A 71 10.77 13.24 6.13
N GLY A 72 10.38 12.32 7.01
CA GLY A 72 11.31 11.54 7.82
C GLY A 72 12.10 10.51 7.04
N THR A 73 13.13 9.97 7.69
CA THR A 73 13.91 8.83 7.18
C THR A 73 13.11 7.54 7.34
N ASN A 74 13.53 6.47 6.68
CA ASN A 74 12.91 5.15 6.85
C ASN A 74 12.92 4.72 8.33
N GLU A 75 14.00 4.97 9.05
CA GLU A 75 14.12 4.65 10.46
C GLU A 75 13.09 5.40 11.30
N GLU A 76 12.95 6.71 11.06
CA GLU A 76 11.96 7.54 11.75
C GLU A 76 10.53 7.11 11.44
N ILE A 77 10.23 6.78 10.19
CA ILE A 77 8.92 6.30 9.75
C ILE A 77 8.58 4.98 10.43
N ASN A 78 9.53 4.05 10.46
CA ASN A 78 9.34 2.75 11.10
C ASN A 78 9.03 2.91 12.59
N GLY A 79 9.79 3.78 13.27
CA GLY A 79 9.55 4.11 14.67
C GLY A 79 8.17 4.74 14.91
N PHE A 80 7.77 5.66 14.02
CA PHE A 80 6.45 6.30 14.08
C PHE A 80 5.32 5.27 13.99
N CYS A 81 5.39 4.37 13.00
CA CYS A 81 4.37 3.35 12.79
C CYS A 81 4.23 2.42 13.99
N SER A 82 5.36 1.95 14.52
CA SER A 82 5.36 1.04 15.66
C SER A 82 4.86 1.70 16.93
N LYS A 83 5.36 2.91 17.22
CA LYS A 83 5.10 3.60 18.48
C LYS A 83 3.68 4.16 18.58
N ASN A 84 3.17 4.71 17.48
CA ASN A 84 1.89 5.43 17.49
C ASN A 84 0.70 4.55 17.11
N TYR A 85 0.91 3.50 16.29
CA TYR A 85 -0.18 2.69 15.76
C TYR A 85 0.02 1.20 15.92
N GLY A 86 1.16 0.76 16.45
CA GLY A 86 1.45 -0.67 16.63
C GLY A 86 1.38 -1.45 15.33
N VAL A 87 1.84 -0.84 14.23
CA VAL A 87 1.76 -1.44 12.89
C VAL A 87 2.56 -2.74 12.82
N SER A 88 1.90 -3.81 12.38
CA SER A 88 2.53 -5.13 12.19
C SER A 88 2.46 -5.62 10.74
N PHE A 89 1.71 -4.94 9.85
CA PHE A 89 1.74 -5.26 8.43
C PHE A 89 3.05 -4.76 7.80
N PRO A 90 3.49 -5.34 6.66
CA PRO A 90 4.71 -4.92 6.00
C PRO A 90 4.71 -3.46 5.55
N VAL A 91 5.72 -2.71 5.99
CA VAL A 91 5.99 -1.34 5.54
C VAL A 91 7.27 -1.38 4.72
N MET A 92 7.22 -0.74 3.54
CA MET A 92 8.34 -0.71 2.61
C MET A 92 9.14 0.57 2.79
N SER A 93 10.32 0.63 2.16
CA SER A 93 11.14 1.86 2.12
C SER A 93 10.38 2.97 1.41
N LYS A 94 10.64 4.21 1.81
CA LYS A 94 10.03 5.39 1.20
C LYS A 94 10.36 5.46 -0.30
N ILE A 95 9.34 5.72 -1.12
CA ILE A 95 9.45 5.83 -2.58
C ILE A 95 8.73 7.09 -3.06
N SER A 96 8.86 7.37 -4.36
CA SER A 96 8.00 8.34 -5.03
C SER A 96 6.87 7.57 -5.75
N VAL A 97 5.64 8.06 -5.65
CA VAL A 97 4.46 7.44 -6.27
C VAL A 97 3.90 8.22 -7.45
N ILE A 98 4.50 9.37 -7.76
CA ILE A 98 4.12 10.22 -8.90
C ILE A 98 5.36 10.78 -9.58
N GLY A 99 5.19 11.36 -10.78
CA GLY A 99 6.22 12.11 -11.50
C GLY A 99 7.27 11.23 -12.14
N ASP A 100 8.41 11.85 -12.51
CA ASP A 100 9.47 11.18 -13.25
C ASP A 100 10.15 10.07 -12.46
N ASP A 101 10.13 10.17 -11.14
CA ASP A 101 10.74 9.19 -10.24
C ASP A 101 9.74 8.15 -9.72
N GLN A 102 8.54 8.09 -10.31
CA GLN A 102 7.51 7.15 -9.88
C GLN A 102 8.05 5.72 -9.86
N HIS A 103 7.90 5.05 -8.71
CA HIS A 103 8.36 3.68 -8.51
C HIS A 103 7.64 2.72 -9.46
N GLU A 104 8.34 1.69 -9.93
CA GLU A 104 7.81 0.74 -10.91
C GLU A 104 6.51 0.04 -10.48
N VAL A 105 6.34 -0.23 -9.18
CA VAL A 105 5.08 -0.80 -8.67
C VAL A 105 3.92 0.16 -8.92
N TYR A 106 4.14 1.46 -8.69
CA TYR A 106 3.11 2.48 -8.93
C TYR A 106 2.90 2.77 -10.41
N GLN A 107 3.91 2.58 -11.25
CA GLN A 107 3.72 2.58 -12.71
C GLN A 107 2.75 1.47 -13.12
N PHE A 108 2.94 0.27 -12.56
CA PHE A 108 2.02 -0.85 -12.78
C PHE A 108 0.60 -0.49 -12.32
N LEU A 109 0.44 0.01 -11.09
CA LEU A 109 -0.88 0.29 -10.52
C LEU A 109 -1.64 1.40 -11.25
N THR A 110 -0.92 2.34 -11.89
CA THR A 110 -1.53 3.54 -12.48
C THR A 110 -1.63 3.52 -14.01
N GLN A 111 -0.99 2.59 -14.70
CA GLN A 111 -0.95 2.56 -16.17
C GLN A 111 -1.67 1.33 -16.73
N GLN A 112 -2.71 1.55 -17.53
CA GLN A 112 -3.49 0.48 -18.15
C GLN A 112 -2.62 -0.46 -18.97
N ALA A 113 -1.61 0.07 -19.68
CA ALA A 113 -0.70 -0.75 -20.48
C ALA A 113 0.02 -1.81 -19.65
N LYS A 114 0.11 -1.62 -18.34
CA LYS A 114 0.81 -2.53 -17.43
C LYS A 114 -0.16 -3.36 -16.57
N ASN A 115 -1.24 -2.74 -16.07
CA ASN A 115 -2.17 -3.44 -15.17
C ASN A 115 -3.36 -4.10 -15.88
N GLY A 116 -3.66 -3.70 -17.11
CA GLY A 116 -4.77 -4.26 -17.88
C GLY A 116 -6.16 -3.80 -17.45
N LEU A 117 -6.28 -3.03 -16.38
CA LEU A 117 -7.57 -2.58 -15.85
C LEU A 117 -7.91 -1.15 -16.24
N GLY A 118 -6.96 -0.22 -16.09
CA GLY A 118 -7.21 1.18 -16.39
C GLY A 118 -6.05 2.08 -15.98
N ASP A 119 -6.12 3.32 -16.46
CA ASP A 119 -5.22 4.39 -16.01
C ASP A 119 -5.81 5.00 -14.74
N HIS A 120 -4.98 5.18 -13.72
CA HIS A 120 -5.41 5.71 -12.44
C HIS A 120 -4.49 6.86 -12.01
N GLU A 121 -5.09 7.97 -11.62
CA GLU A 121 -4.35 9.10 -11.09
C GLU A 121 -4.10 8.90 -9.59
N MET A 122 -2.89 9.21 -9.12
CA MET A 122 -2.61 9.27 -7.70
C MET A 122 -3.12 10.60 -7.15
N LEU A 123 -4.09 10.54 -6.25
CA LEU A 123 -4.82 11.71 -5.77
C LEU A 123 -4.25 12.30 -4.48
N TRP A 124 -3.85 11.47 -3.54
CA TRP A 124 -3.35 11.88 -2.23
C TRP A 124 -2.78 10.70 -1.46
N ASN A 125 -2.31 10.95 -0.22
CA ASN A 125 -1.87 9.90 0.70
C ASN A 125 -3.05 8.98 1.06
N PHE A 126 -2.77 7.73 1.37
CA PHE A 126 -3.74 6.70 1.77
C PHE A 126 -4.73 6.29 0.67
N GLN A 127 -4.33 6.41 -0.57
CA GLN A 127 -5.05 5.81 -1.69
C GLN A 127 -4.74 4.30 -1.71
N LYS A 128 -5.78 3.48 -1.86
CA LYS A 128 -5.63 2.03 -1.79
C LYS A 128 -5.85 1.42 -3.17
N PHE A 129 -5.01 0.44 -3.49
CA PHE A 129 -5.18 -0.40 -4.67
C PHE A 129 -5.41 -1.83 -4.20
N LEU A 130 -6.48 -2.45 -4.70
CA LEU A 130 -6.84 -3.82 -4.36
C LEU A 130 -6.32 -4.75 -5.44
N VAL A 131 -5.56 -5.76 -5.04
CA VAL A 131 -4.89 -6.71 -5.93
C VAL A 131 -5.33 -8.13 -5.56
N ASP A 132 -5.69 -8.93 -6.55
CA ASP A 132 -6.20 -10.29 -6.31
C ASP A 132 -5.08 -11.31 -6.07
N GLU A 133 -5.47 -12.56 -5.86
CA GLU A 133 -4.57 -13.67 -5.54
C GLU A 133 -3.58 -13.98 -6.68
N ASN A 134 -3.87 -13.54 -7.89
CA ASN A 134 -3.01 -13.70 -9.06
C ASN A 134 -2.09 -12.50 -9.28
N GLY A 135 -2.16 -11.49 -8.41
CA GLY A 135 -1.38 -10.28 -8.55
C GLY A 135 -1.95 -9.28 -9.55
N GLU A 136 -3.21 -9.46 -9.96
CA GLU A 136 -3.88 -8.56 -10.89
C GLU A 136 -4.61 -7.44 -10.14
N LEU A 137 -4.53 -6.22 -10.67
CA LEU A 137 -5.23 -5.07 -10.10
C LEU A 137 -6.74 -5.24 -10.28
N VAL A 138 -7.49 -5.07 -9.20
CA VAL A 138 -8.95 -5.22 -9.17
C VAL A 138 -9.65 -3.87 -9.06
N ARG A 139 -9.14 -2.96 -8.21
CA ARG A 139 -9.81 -1.70 -7.92
C ARG A 139 -8.85 -0.66 -7.38
N ASN A 140 -9.12 0.59 -7.75
CA ASN A 140 -8.52 1.79 -7.16
C ASN A 140 -9.54 2.39 -6.19
N VAL A 141 -9.14 2.59 -4.93
CA VAL A 141 -10.02 3.10 -3.87
C VAL A 141 -9.57 4.49 -3.44
N PRO A 142 -10.47 5.49 -3.42
CA PRO A 142 -10.09 6.86 -3.06
C PRO A 142 -9.45 6.98 -1.67
N PRO A 143 -8.57 8.00 -1.48
CA PRO A 143 -7.89 8.20 -0.19
C PRO A 143 -8.82 8.31 1.02
N GLN A 144 -9.96 8.98 0.87
CA GLN A 144 -10.89 9.22 1.97
C GLN A 144 -11.67 7.99 2.42
N THR A 145 -11.76 6.97 1.56
CA THR A 145 -12.44 5.72 1.91
C THR A 145 -11.65 5.00 3.00
N LEU A 146 -12.28 4.74 4.14
CA LEU A 146 -11.61 4.07 5.24
C LEU A 146 -11.27 2.61 4.86
N PRO A 147 -10.13 2.08 5.32
CA PRO A 147 -9.76 0.69 5.05
C PRO A 147 -10.80 -0.32 5.52
N ILE A 148 -11.56 -0.01 6.56
CA ILE A 148 -12.62 -0.86 7.11
C ILE A 148 -13.96 -0.67 6.40
N ASP A 149 -14.00 0.07 5.30
CA ASP A 149 -15.22 0.24 4.51
C ASP A 149 -15.80 -1.13 4.13
N GLU A 150 -17.13 -1.24 4.16
CA GLU A 150 -17.83 -2.49 3.87
C GLU A 150 -17.44 -3.08 2.51
N SER A 151 -17.23 -2.23 1.50
CA SER A 151 -16.83 -2.68 0.17
C SER A 151 -15.47 -3.39 0.17
N ILE A 152 -14.56 -2.96 1.02
CA ILE A 152 -13.23 -3.57 1.15
C ILE A 152 -13.35 -4.89 1.90
N ILE A 153 -14.08 -4.90 3.01
CA ILE A 153 -14.30 -6.13 3.81
C ILE A 153 -15.00 -7.21 2.97
N ASN A 154 -16.02 -6.81 2.20
CA ASN A 154 -16.73 -7.74 1.32
C ASN A 154 -15.80 -8.33 0.25
N TRP A 155 -14.91 -7.50 -0.30
CA TRP A 155 -13.92 -7.97 -1.27
C TRP A 155 -12.95 -8.98 -0.63
N ILE A 156 -12.46 -8.73 0.58
CA ILE A 156 -11.56 -9.66 1.28
C ILE A 156 -12.25 -11.01 1.47
N ASN A 157 -13.53 -11.01 1.80
CA ASN A 157 -14.32 -12.20 2.08
C ASN A 157 -14.86 -12.89 0.82
N SER A 158 -14.68 -12.30 -0.35
CA SER A 158 -15.21 -12.85 -1.60
C SER A 158 -14.44 -14.08 -2.11
#